data_e1809d8587dc4c66a3f3c20168503598
#
_entry.id   e1809d8587dc4c66a3f3c20168503598
#
_cell.length_a   1.000
_cell.length_b   1.000
_cell.length_c   1.000
_cell.angle_alpha   90.00
_cell.angle_beta   90.00
_cell.angle_gamma   90.00
#
_symmetry.space_group_name_H-M   'P 1'
#
loop_
_entity.id
_entity.type
_entity.pdbx_description
1 polymer ?
#
loop_
_entity_poly.entity_id
_entity_poly.type
_entity_poly.pdbx_seq_one_letter_code
_entity_poly.pdbx_strand_id
1 'polypeptide(L)'
;MRKIVSRGISIGEIGVTGKARIIKNNLDMSLICPGEILFVPEELMKNIPLSKNIAGIVTNQNVNDVYALFNKNNKKISTICNLENMENHKISNGDLITLQLNEGVIYMGQIEDDDAIDKYKYV
;
A
#
# COMPACT_ATOMS: atom_id res chain seq x y z
N MET A 1 7.91 17.06 8.32
CA MET A 1 7.34 17.19 6.96
C MET A 1 7.12 15.82 6.34
N ARG A 2 5.94 15.60 5.79
CA ARG A 2 5.61 14.33 5.16
C ARG A 2 6.22 14.27 3.76
N LYS A 3 6.74 13.11 3.41
CA LYS A 3 7.28 12.90 2.07
C LYS A 3 6.30 12.03 1.27
N ILE A 4 5.75 12.59 0.22
CA ILE A 4 4.86 11.86 -0.68
C ILE A 4 5.71 10.96 -1.59
N VAL A 5 5.36 9.68 -1.61
CA VAL A 5 6.00 8.71 -2.50
C VAL A 5 5.29 8.72 -3.85
N SER A 6 3.97 8.62 -3.85
CA SER A 6 3.19 8.57 -5.08
C SER A 6 1.70 8.72 -4.78
N ARG A 7 0.91 8.78 -5.85
CA ARG A 7 -0.55 8.88 -5.80
C ARG A 7 -1.16 7.82 -6.70
N GLY A 8 -2.37 7.39 -6.34
CA GLY A 8 -3.11 6.41 -7.14
C GLY A 8 -4.58 6.44 -6.79
N ILE A 9 -5.27 5.36 -7.16
CA ILE A 9 -6.70 5.19 -6.89
C ILE A 9 -6.83 4.26 -5.69
N SER A 10 -7.58 4.68 -4.68
CA SER A 10 -7.74 3.95 -3.44
C SER A 10 -8.88 2.94 -3.48
N ILE A 11 -8.66 1.80 -2.81
CA ILE A 11 -9.71 0.87 -2.41
C ILE A 11 -9.68 0.84 -0.89
N GLY A 12 -10.78 1.22 -0.27
CA GLY A 12 -10.88 1.36 1.18
C GLY A 12 -10.99 2.82 1.60
N GLU A 13 -11.28 3.05 2.87
CA GLU A 13 -11.56 4.40 3.38
C GLU A 13 -10.61 4.81 4.50
N ILE A 14 -10.06 3.86 5.23
CA ILE A 14 -9.24 4.12 6.41
C ILE A 14 -7.78 3.99 6.03
N GLY A 15 -6.98 4.95 6.47
CA GLY A 15 -5.55 4.92 6.26
C GLY A 15 -4.89 3.77 7.04
N VAL A 16 -3.79 3.24 6.49
CA VAL A 16 -3.04 2.17 7.13
C VAL A 16 -1.55 2.51 7.10
N THR A 17 -0.85 2.09 8.15
CA THR A 17 0.60 2.24 8.25
C THR A 17 1.21 0.87 8.48
N GLY A 18 2.32 0.61 7.83
CA GLY A 18 3.04 -0.64 7.98
C GLY A 18 4.40 -0.59 7.30
N LYS A 19 5.19 -1.62 7.53
CA LYS A 19 6.49 -1.72 6.87
C LYS A 19 6.32 -2.21 5.44
N ALA A 20 7.09 -1.65 4.55
CA ALA A 20 7.08 -2.03 3.14
C ALA A 20 7.68 -3.41 2.92
N ARG A 21 7.05 -4.18 2.06
CA ARG A 21 7.59 -5.42 1.51
C ARG A 21 7.54 -5.33 0.00
N ILE A 22 8.70 -5.29 -0.64
CA ILE A 22 8.80 -5.19 -2.10
C ILE A 22 8.73 -6.59 -2.69
N ILE A 23 7.77 -6.81 -3.56
CA ILE A 23 7.56 -8.09 -4.22
C ILE A 23 8.08 -7.99 -5.65
N LYS A 24 9.18 -8.66 -5.95
CA LYS A 24 9.79 -8.66 -7.27
C LYS A 24 9.54 -9.95 -8.03
N ASN A 25 9.29 -11.03 -7.30
CA ASN A 25 9.04 -12.35 -7.87
C ASN A 25 8.24 -13.20 -6.87
N ASN A 26 7.86 -14.40 -7.27
CA ASN A 26 7.06 -15.28 -6.44
C ASN A 26 7.76 -15.70 -5.15
N LEU A 27 9.08 -15.78 -5.15
CA LEU A 27 9.82 -16.17 -3.94
C LEU A 27 9.65 -15.15 -2.83
N ASP A 28 9.50 -13.88 -3.17
CA ASP A 28 9.31 -12.83 -2.18
C ASP A 28 8.01 -13.00 -1.39
N MET A 29 7.02 -13.71 -1.95
CA MET A 29 5.76 -13.98 -1.26
C MET A 29 5.97 -14.75 0.05
N SER A 30 7.00 -15.59 0.12
CA SER A 30 7.30 -16.37 1.34
C SER A 30 7.88 -15.50 2.46
N LEU A 31 8.34 -14.30 2.14
CA LEU A 31 8.98 -13.38 3.10
C LEU A 31 7.99 -12.43 3.75
N ILE A 32 6.73 -12.44 3.32
CA ILE A 32 5.72 -11.52 3.84
C ILE A 32 5.48 -11.78 5.32
N CYS A 33 5.60 -10.70 6.12
CA CYS A 33 5.33 -10.74 7.55
C CYS A 33 3.98 -10.07 7.84
N PRO A 34 3.32 -10.45 8.96
CA PRO A 34 2.03 -9.84 9.31
C PRO A 34 2.12 -8.33 9.42
N GLY A 35 1.11 -7.63 8.90
CA GLY A 35 1.01 -6.18 9.02
C GLY A 35 1.84 -5.40 8.02
N GLU A 36 2.45 -6.05 7.06
CA GLU A 36 3.22 -5.35 6.04
C GLU A 36 2.34 -4.76 4.94
N ILE A 37 2.86 -3.74 4.28
CA ILE A 37 2.27 -3.14 3.08
C ILE A 37 3.08 -3.66 1.90
N LEU A 38 2.41 -4.35 0.97
CA LEU A 38 3.04 -5.01 -0.16
C LEU A 38 3.09 -4.08 -1.37
N PHE A 39 4.26 -3.92 -1.95
CA PHE A 39 4.44 -3.24 -3.24
C PHE A 39 4.54 -4.33 -4.31
N VAL A 40 3.47 -4.50 -5.10
CA VAL A 40 3.30 -5.67 -5.98
C VAL A 40 3.06 -5.22 -7.40
N PRO A 41 3.89 -5.64 -8.36
CA PRO A 41 3.61 -5.37 -9.77
C PRO A 41 2.36 -6.15 -10.23
N GLU A 42 1.68 -5.62 -11.24
CA GLU A 42 0.40 -6.18 -11.69
C GLU A 42 0.47 -7.67 -12.06
N GLU A 43 1.57 -8.09 -12.67
CA GLU A 43 1.73 -9.49 -13.09
C GLU A 43 1.83 -10.48 -11.94
N LEU A 44 2.11 -10.01 -10.73
CA LEU A 44 2.20 -10.85 -9.54
C LEU A 44 0.98 -10.74 -8.63
N MET A 45 0.05 -9.83 -8.92
CA MET A 45 -1.12 -9.62 -8.06
C MET A 45 -1.95 -10.89 -7.86
N LYS A 46 -2.11 -11.70 -8.90
CA LYS A 46 -2.88 -12.96 -8.83
C LYS A 46 -2.28 -13.97 -7.86
N ASN A 47 -1.01 -13.83 -7.51
CA ASN A 47 -0.29 -14.78 -6.67
C ASN A 47 -0.19 -14.34 -5.21
N ILE A 48 -0.74 -13.19 -4.84
CA ILE A 48 -0.68 -12.70 -3.46
C ILE A 48 -1.43 -13.67 -2.54
N PRO A 49 -0.80 -14.06 -1.41
CA PRO A 49 -1.47 -14.92 -0.43
C PRO A 49 -2.47 -14.11 0.40
N LEU A 50 -3.68 -13.92 -0.12
CA LEU A 50 -4.70 -13.07 0.49
C LEU A 50 -5.15 -13.56 1.87
N SER A 51 -4.87 -14.80 2.23
CA SER A 51 -5.16 -15.33 3.56
C SER A 51 -4.22 -14.83 4.63
N LYS A 52 -3.08 -14.27 4.26
CA LYS A 52 -2.13 -13.70 5.23
C LYS A 52 -2.63 -12.35 5.73
N ASN A 53 -2.12 -11.93 6.88
CA ASN A 53 -2.45 -10.64 7.48
C ASN A 53 -1.64 -9.54 6.78
N ILE A 54 -2.22 -8.98 5.72
CA ILE A 54 -1.62 -7.91 4.91
C ILE A 54 -2.30 -6.60 5.29
N ALA A 55 -1.52 -5.60 5.68
CA ALA A 55 -2.08 -4.30 6.06
C ALA A 55 -2.54 -3.49 4.85
N GLY A 56 -1.80 -3.55 3.76
CA GLY A 56 -2.14 -2.81 2.56
C GLY A 56 -1.39 -3.30 1.34
N ILE A 57 -1.85 -2.85 0.17
CA ILE A 57 -1.23 -3.19 -1.11
C ILE A 57 -1.06 -1.92 -1.93
N VAL A 58 0.08 -1.83 -2.59
CA VAL A 58 0.38 -0.78 -3.57
C VAL A 58 0.71 -1.48 -4.88
N THR A 59 0.04 -1.11 -5.97
CA THR A 59 0.21 -1.81 -7.25
C THR A 59 -0.05 -0.88 -8.43
N ASN A 60 0.54 -1.23 -9.57
CA ASN A 60 0.25 -0.58 -10.84
C ASN A 60 -0.93 -1.23 -11.59
N GLN A 61 -1.51 -2.30 -11.04
CA GLN A 61 -2.69 -2.92 -11.62
C GLN A 61 -3.86 -1.93 -11.58
N ASN A 62 -4.74 -1.99 -12.57
CA ASN A 62 -5.89 -1.07 -12.60
C ASN A 62 -6.94 -1.48 -11.54
N VAL A 63 -7.74 -0.49 -11.13
CA VAL A 63 -8.67 -0.64 -10.02
C VAL A 63 -9.72 -1.72 -10.29
N ASN A 64 -10.19 -1.86 -11.52
CA ASN A 64 -11.21 -2.84 -11.85
C ASN A 64 -10.67 -4.27 -11.68
N ASP A 65 -9.44 -4.51 -12.09
CA ASP A 65 -8.82 -5.84 -11.94
C ASP A 65 -8.55 -6.17 -10.48
N VAL A 66 -8.19 -5.16 -9.67
CA VAL A 66 -8.01 -5.38 -8.23
C VAL A 66 -9.33 -5.74 -7.57
N TYR A 67 -10.41 -5.04 -7.91
CA TYR A 67 -11.74 -5.38 -7.39
C TYR A 67 -12.16 -6.79 -7.80
N ALA A 68 -11.89 -7.18 -9.05
CA ALA A 68 -12.22 -8.53 -9.51
C ALA A 68 -11.48 -9.59 -8.69
N LEU A 69 -10.19 -9.36 -8.41
CA LEU A 69 -9.40 -10.27 -7.60
C LEU A 69 -9.96 -10.39 -6.18
N PHE A 70 -10.28 -9.26 -5.54
CA PHE A 70 -10.81 -9.25 -4.18
C PHE A 70 -12.18 -9.91 -4.12
N ASN A 71 -13.07 -9.64 -5.08
CA ASN A 71 -14.40 -10.24 -5.12
C ASN A 71 -14.33 -11.75 -5.31
N LYS A 72 -13.44 -12.21 -6.19
CA LYS A 72 -13.25 -13.65 -6.41
C LYS A 72 -12.84 -14.37 -5.15
N ASN A 73 -12.04 -13.74 -4.31
CA ASN A 73 -11.49 -14.34 -3.10
C ASN A 73 -12.26 -13.95 -1.84
N ASN A 74 -13.34 -13.20 -1.99
CA ASN A 74 -14.14 -12.71 -0.86
C ASN A 74 -13.28 -12.02 0.19
N LYS A 75 -12.34 -11.18 -0.25
CA LYS A 75 -11.39 -10.49 0.59
C LYS A 75 -11.19 -9.08 0.05
N LYS A 76 -11.11 -8.10 0.96
CA LYS A 76 -10.83 -6.71 0.59
C LYS A 76 -9.69 -6.20 1.47
N ILE A 77 -8.64 -5.71 0.83
CA ILE A 77 -7.46 -5.18 1.50
C ILE A 77 -7.31 -3.72 1.08
N SER A 78 -6.96 -2.84 2.04
CA SER A 78 -6.67 -1.44 1.77
C SER A 78 -5.60 -1.34 0.69
N THR A 79 -5.91 -0.68 -0.42
CA THR A 79 -5.05 -0.72 -1.60
C THR A 79 -4.99 0.64 -2.27
N ILE A 80 -3.81 0.98 -2.81
CA ILE A 80 -3.67 2.07 -3.77
C ILE A 80 -3.20 1.44 -5.07
N CYS A 81 -3.98 1.62 -6.12
CA CYS A 81 -3.74 1.01 -7.43
C CYS A 81 -3.57 2.07 -8.52
N ASN A 82 -3.37 1.63 -9.76
CA ASN A 82 -3.12 2.50 -10.90
C ASN A 82 -1.85 3.34 -10.78
N LEU A 83 -0.87 2.89 -10.00
CA LEU A 83 0.40 3.61 -9.91
C LEU A 83 1.15 3.55 -11.23
N GLU A 84 1.78 4.67 -11.59
CA GLU A 84 2.70 4.74 -12.71
C GLU A 84 4.14 4.67 -12.21
N ASN A 85 5.02 4.09 -13.01
CA ASN A 85 6.46 4.04 -12.74
C ASN A 85 6.79 3.50 -11.34
N MET A 86 6.11 2.42 -10.98
CA MET A 86 6.24 1.81 -9.66
C MET A 86 7.70 1.45 -9.33
N GLU A 87 8.44 1.00 -10.32
CA GLU A 87 9.84 0.60 -10.17
C GLU A 87 10.78 1.77 -9.89
N ASN A 88 10.34 3.00 -10.13
CA ASN A 88 11.15 4.19 -9.89
C ASN A 88 11.01 4.74 -8.48
N HIS A 89 10.15 4.18 -7.68
CA HIS A 89 9.98 4.64 -6.31
C HIS A 89 11.09 4.07 -5.43
N LYS A 90 11.72 4.96 -4.67
CA LYS A 90 12.87 4.59 -3.82
C LYS A 90 12.38 4.10 -2.46
N ILE A 91 11.71 2.97 -2.47
CA ILE A 91 11.22 2.32 -1.27
C ILE A 91 12.02 1.04 -1.06
N SER A 92 12.44 0.80 0.17
CA SER A 92 13.18 -0.39 0.55
C SER A 92 12.35 -1.23 1.52
N ASN A 93 12.63 -2.53 1.54
CA ASN A 93 12.01 -3.43 2.52
C ASN A 93 12.24 -2.91 3.93
N GLY A 94 11.17 -2.86 4.72
CA GLY A 94 11.25 -2.38 6.09
C GLY A 94 10.97 -0.89 6.26
N ASP A 95 10.93 -0.11 5.19
CA ASP A 95 10.57 1.30 5.29
C ASP A 95 9.15 1.44 5.81
N LEU A 96 8.95 2.38 6.73
CA LEU A 96 7.60 2.65 7.25
C LEU A 96 6.82 3.47 6.23
N ILE A 97 5.63 3.01 5.88
CA ILE A 97 4.81 3.59 4.81
C ILE A 97 3.39 3.80 5.36
N THR A 98 2.78 4.90 4.97
CA THR A 98 1.37 5.15 5.25
C THR A 98 0.60 5.29 3.94
N LEU A 99 -0.50 4.55 3.82
CA LEU A 99 -1.47 4.71 2.73
C LEU A 99 -2.60 5.59 3.24
N GLN A 100 -2.70 6.80 2.71
CA GLN A 100 -3.77 7.72 3.06
C GLN A 100 -4.88 7.53 2.03
N LEU A 101 -5.81 6.65 2.33
CA LEU A 101 -6.77 6.17 1.34
C LEU A 101 -7.78 7.22 0.91
N ASN A 102 -8.20 8.11 1.80
CA ASN A 102 -9.15 9.16 1.43
C ASN A 102 -8.53 10.19 0.47
N GLU A 103 -7.22 10.23 0.36
CA GLU A 103 -6.52 11.12 -0.56
C GLU A 103 -5.89 10.38 -1.76
N GLY A 104 -5.80 9.04 -1.68
CA GLY A 104 -5.11 8.26 -2.70
C GLY A 104 -3.61 8.50 -2.71
N VAL A 105 -3.02 8.76 -1.55
CA VAL A 105 -1.61 9.17 -1.44
C VAL A 105 -0.83 8.18 -0.59
N ILE A 106 0.39 7.91 -1.03
CA ILE A 106 1.36 7.08 -0.30
C ILE A 106 2.40 8.01 0.30
N TYR A 107 2.55 7.94 1.63
CA TYR A 107 3.54 8.72 2.36
C TYR A 107 4.64 7.84 2.92
N MET A 108 5.87 8.38 2.96
CA MET A 108 6.96 7.79 3.71
C MET A 108 6.77 8.12 5.20
N GLY A 109 6.84 7.08 6.04
CA GLY A 109 6.73 7.25 7.48
C GLY A 109 5.30 7.18 7.98
N GLN A 110 5.16 7.33 9.29
CA GLN A 110 3.88 7.38 9.97
C GLN A 110 3.48 8.84 10.13
N ILE A 111 2.35 9.22 9.56
CA ILE A 111 1.98 10.64 9.48
C ILE A 111 1.00 11.10 10.55
N GLU A 112 0.29 10.18 11.18
CA GLU A 112 -0.82 10.55 12.06
C GLU A 112 -0.40 11.42 13.24
N ASP A 113 0.75 11.12 13.87
CA ASP A 113 1.23 11.89 15.02
C ASP A 113 1.68 13.28 14.57
N ASP A 114 2.44 13.36 13.48
CA ASP A 114 2.90 14.62 12.93
C ASP A 114 1.74 15.49 12.46
N ASP A 115 0.76 14.86 11.81
CA ASP A 115 -0.42 15.58 11.35
C ASP A 115 -1.25 16.11 12.51
N ALA A 116 -1.40 15.33 13.57
CA ALA A 116 -2.12 15.77 14.75
C ALA A 116 -1.42 16.97 15.39
N ILE A 117 -0.10 16.93 15.50
CA ILE A 117 0.68 18.03 16.05
C ILE A 117 0.51 19.28 15.19
N ASP A 118 0.63 19.13 13.87
CA ASP A 118 0.50 20.25 12.95
C ASP A 118 -0.91 20.86 13.02
N LYS A 119 -1.94 20.05 13.11
CA LYS A 119 -3.30 20.53 13.27
C LYS A 119 -3.44 21.42 14.49
N TYR A 120 -2.88 21.00 15.62
CA TYR A 120 -3.01 21.74 16.86
C TYR A 120 -2.14 22.98 16.90
N LYS A 121 -1.08 23.02 16.13
CA LYS A 121 -0.22 24.19 16.03
C LYS A 121 -0.93 25.39 15.43
N TYR A 122 -1.86 25.14 14.51
CA TYR A 122 -2.49 26.20 13.73
C TYR A 122 -3.91 26.51 14.17
N VAL A 123 -4.30 25.89 15.24
CA VAL A 123 -5.57 26.18 15.88
C VAL A 123 -5.33 27.10 17.07
#